data_8d24cc195ea307432f862ae18633bb43
#
_entry.id   8d24cc195ea307432f862ae18633bb43
#
_cell.length_a   1.000
_cell.length_b   1.000
_cell.length_c   1.000
_cell.angle_alpha   90.00
_cell.angle_beta   90.00
_cell.angle_gamma   90.00
#
_symmetry.space_group_name_H-M   'P 1'
#
loop_
_entity.id
_entity.type
_entity.pdbx_description
1 polymer ?
#
loop_
_entity_poly.entity_id
_entity_poly.type
_entity_poly.pdbx_seq_one_letter_code
_entity_poly.pdbx_strand_id
1 'polypeptide(L)'
;IVGHLSDKIGRRKPIYLTGAVVALVGFSVMFYVTWLPLPLFIVVAGLTSFACGAVILGFAFAKESVPVHFLGTISGAINVGNMIGPTLLQPAIGRVLDARWSGQVVDGLRVYALGDYQSGLALIVGWLTLSCILIAMTRETYCKPQA
;
A
#
# COMPACT_ATOMS: atom_id res chain seq x y z
N ILE A 1 3.15 13.17 -12.19
CA ILE A 1 2.04 12.78 -13.08
C ILE A 1 0.74 12.67 -12.27
N VAL A 2 0.67 11.80 -11.24
CA VAL A 2 -0.56 11.54 -10.46
C VAL A 2 -1.09 12.80 -9.77
N GLY A 3 -0.23 13.61 -9.16
CA GLY A 3 -0.62 14.89 -8.54
C GLY A 3 -1.21 15.88 -9.56
N HIS A 4 -0.54 16.06 -10.69
CA HIS A 4 -1.02 16.94 -11.76
C HIS A 4 -2.38 16.50 -12.33
N LEU A 5 -2.60 15.18 -12.47
CA LEU A 5 -3.87 14.62 -12.90
C LEU A 5 -4.97 14.92 -11.89
N SER A 6 -4.68 14.80 -10.61
CA SER A 6 -5.60 15.11 -9.51
C SER A 6 -5.96 16.60 -9.49
N ASP A 7 -4.98 17.48 -9.70
CA ASP A 7 -5.21 18.94 -9.76
C ASP A 7 -6.09 19.32 -10.96
N LYS A 8 -5.86 18.69 -12.12
CA LYS A 8 -6.65 18.93 -13.33
C LYS A 8 -8.10 18.45 -13.20
N ILE A 9 -8.34 17.34 -12.51
CA ILE A 9 -9.69 16.79 -12.28
C ILE A 9 -10.39 17.53 -11.12
N GLY A 10 -9.63 18.20 -10.25
CA GLY A 10 -10.17 18.90 -9.07
C GLY A 10 -10.71 17.96 -7.99
N ARG A 11 -10.27 16.69 -7.99
CA ARG A 11 -10.69 15.67 -7.03
C ARG A 11 -9.51 14.81 -6.60
N ARG A 12 -9.30 14.67 -5.29
CA ARG A 12 -8.22 13.86 -4.73
C ARG A 12 -8.63 12.41 -4.50
N LYS A 13 -9.78 12.21 -3.89
CA LYS A 13 -10.25 10.90 -3.42
C LYS A 13 -10.36 9.84 -4.52
N PRO A 14 -10.99 10.07 -5.70
CA PRO A 14 -11.14 9.02 -6.70
C PRO A 14 -9.79 8.53 -7.23
N ILE A 15 -8.83 9.43 -7.45
CA ILE A 15 -7.50 9.06 -7.96
C ILE A 15 -6.71 8.30 -6.88
N TYR A 16 -6.78 8.76 -5.63
CA TYR A 16 -6.11 8.08 -4.51
C TYR A 16 -6.70 6.68 -4.30
N LEU A 17 -8.02 6.55 -4.30
CA LEU A 17 -8.71 5.27 -4.16
C LEU A 17 -8.39 4.32 -5.34
N THR A 18 -8.40 4.83 -6.58
CA THR A 18 -8.03 4.02 -7.75
C THR A 18 -6.60 3.49 -7.63
N GLY A 19 -5.65 4.34 -7.23
CA GLY A 19 -4.27 3.91 -6.97
C GLY A 19 -4.18 2.81 -5.91
N ALA A 20 -4.90 2.96 -4.80
CA ALA A 20 -4.95 1.96 -3.73
C ALA A 20 -5.56 0.63 -4.20
N VAL A 21 -6.66 0.67 -4.97
CA VAL A 21 -7.30 -0.53 -5.52
C VAL A 21 -6.39 -1.23 -6.54
N VAL A 22 -5.75 -0.48 -7.44
CA VAL A 22 -4.78 -1.05 -8.40
C VAL A 22 -3.60 -1.70 -7.68
N ALA A 23 -3.10 -1.06 -6.62
CA ALA A 23 -2.05 -1.65 -5.78
C ALA A 23 -2.52 -2.93 -5.09
N LEU A 24 -3.72 -2.94 -4.50
CA LEU A 24 -4.32 -4.12 -3.86
C LEU A 24 -4.45 -5.29 -4.84
N VAL A 25 -5.01 -5.04 -6.01
CA VAL A 25 -5.19 -6.08 -7.05
C VAL A 25 -3.83 -6.55 -7.56
N GLY A 26 -2.91 -5.63 -7.85
CA GLY A 26 -1.58 -5.95 -8.36
C GLY A 26 -0.78 -6.82 -7.39
N PHE A 27 -0.71 -6.46 -6.11
CA PHE A 27 -0.05 -7.29 -5.10
C PHE A 27 -0.75 -8.64 -4.92
N SER A 28 -2.07 -8.68 -4.93
CA SER A 28 -2.82 -9.95 -4.84
C SER A 28 -2.49 -10.88 -6.01
N VAL A 29 -2.44 -10.35 -7.23
CA VAL A 29 -2.03 -11.11 -8.42
C VAL A 29 -0.59 -11.62 -8.28
N MET A 30 0.34 -10.75 -7.90
CA MET A 30 1.77 -11.11 -7.77
C MET A 30 2.02 -12.18 -6.69
N PHE A 31 1.24 -12.20 -5.61
CA PHE A 31 1.45 -13.14 -4.51
C PHE A 31 0.74 -14.49 -4.71
N TYR A 32 -0.39 -14.51 -5.41
CA TYR A 32 -1.23 -15.70 -5.49
C TYR A 32 -1.30 -16.34 -6.86
N VAL A 33 -1.00 -15.60 -7.95
CA VAL A 33 -0.99 -16.16 -9.30
C VAL A 33 0.41 -16.66 -9.65
N THR A 34 0.67 -17.93 -9.35
CA THR A 34 2.01 -18.54 -9.47
C THR A 34 2.40 -18.94 -10.90
N TRP A 35 1.44 -19.02 -11.81
CA TRP A 35 1.62 -19.39 -13.20
C TRP A 35 1.78 -18.20 -14.16
N LEU A 36 1.99 -17.00 -13.62
CA LEU A 36 2.10 -15.78 -14.42
C LEU A 36 3.38 -15.79 -15.28
N PRO A 37 3.30 -15.65 -16.62
CA PRO A 37 4.48 -15.53 -17.47
C PRO A 37 5.32 -14.30 -17.08
N LEU A 38 6.65 -14.43 -17.14
CA LEU A 38 7.56 -13.35 -16.73
C LEU A 38 7.25 -11.98 -17.35
N PRO A 39 6.95 -11.86 -18.67
CA PRO A 39 6.61 -10.56 -19.23
C PRO A 39 5.37 -9.93 -18.61
N LEU A 40 4.34 -10.73 -18.33
CA LEU A 40 3.11 -10.25 -17.71
C LEU A 40 3.34 -9.88 -16.25
N PHE A 41 4.17 -10.65 -15.51
CA PHE A 41 4.59 -10.32 -14.17
C PHE A 41 5.27 -8.94 -14.11
N ILE A 42 6.19 -8.65 -15.06
CA ILE A 42 6.88 -7.35 -15.15
C ILE A 42 5.88 -6.22 -15.39
N VAL A 43 4.91 -6.42 -16.29
CA VAL A 43 3.86 -5.42 -16.56
C VAL A 43 3.01 -5.17 -15.29
N VAL A 44 2.56 -6.22 -14.62
CA VAL A 44 1.77 -6.10 -13.38
C VAL A 44 2.58 -5.40 -12.30
N ALA A 45 3.85 -5.77 -12.11
CA ALA A 45 4.73 -5.14 -11.14
C ALA A 45 4.95 -3.65 -11.44
N GLY A 46 5.15 -3.29 -12.73
CA GLY A 46 5.29 -1.91 -13.17
C GLY A 46 4.02 -1.07 -12.90
N LEU A 47 2.86 -1.60 -13.24
CA LEU A 47 1.58 -0.93 -12.99
C LEU A 47 1.31 -0.78 -11.48
N THR A 48 1.60 -1.82 -10.70
CA THR A 48 1.46 -1.80 -9.25
C THR A 48 2.38 -0.76 -8.62
N SER A 49 3.64 -0.72 -9.04
CA SER A 49 4.62 0.26 -8.57
C SER A 49 4.20 1.69 -8.92
N PHE A 50 3.70 1.90 -10.14
CA PHE A 50 3.16 3.20 -10.55
C PHE A 50 1.95 3.61 -9.70
N ALA A 51 1.04 2.68 -9.42
CA ALA A 51 -0.13 2.91 -8.58
C ALA A 51 0.25 3.26 -7.13
N CYS A 52 1.31 2.65 -6.57
CA CYS A 52 1.85 2.99 -5.26
C CYS A 52 2.31 4.46 -5.18
N GLY A 53 2.68 5.08 -6.31
CA GLY A 53 2.98 6.52 -6.37
C GLY A 53 1.80 7.42 -5.97
N ALA A 54 0.57 6.89 -5.96
CA ALA A 54 -0.61 7.62 -5.48
C ALA A 54 -0.56 7.96 -3.98
N VAL A 55 0.34 7.34 -3.20
CA VAL A 55 0.57 7.67 -1.78
C VAL A 55 0.89 9.16 -1.57
N ILE A 56 1.51 9.81 -2.56
CA ILE A 56 1.80 11.26 -2.51
C ILE A 56 0.53 12.10 -2.38
N LEU A 57 -0.61 11.61 -2.90
CA LEU A 57 -1.90 12.28 -2.75
C LEU A 57 -2.39 12.29 -1.31
N GLY A 58 -1.98 11.31 -0.49
CA GLY A 58 -2.29 11.28 0.94
C GLY A 58 -1.73 12.51 1.67
N PHE A 59 -0.53 12.96 1.30
CA PHE A 59 0.06 14.18 1.86
C PHE A 59 -0.71 15.44 1.45
N ALA A 60 -1.08 15.55 0.17
CA ALA A 60 -1.88 16.67 -0.32
C ALA A 60 -3.26 16.71 0.35
N PHE A 61 -3.92 15.54 0.39
CA PHE A 61 -5.23 15.35 1.00
C PHE A 61 -5.26 15.76 2.48
N ALA A 62 -4.27 15.32 3.24
CA ALA A 62 -4.20 15.64 4.66
C ALA A 62 -3.85 17.12 4.91
N LYS A 63 -2.98 17.72 4.08
CA LYS A 63 -2.67 19.16 4.16
C LYS A 63 -3.88 20.04 3.85
N GLU A 64 -4.72 19.62 2.91
CA GLU A 64 -5.96 20.31 2.57
C GLU A 64 -7.04 20.16 3.66
N SER A 65 -6.89 19.17 4.54
CA SER A 65 -7.87 18.86 5.61
C SER A 65 -7.60 19.61 6.93
N VAL A 66 -6.54 20.43 7.00
CA VAL A 66 -6.16 21.16 8.21
C VAL A 66 -5.85 22.63 7.92
N PRO A 67 -6.02 23.54 8.92
CA PRO A 67 -5.58 24.92 8.81
C PRO A 67 -4.07 25.05 8.58
N VAL A 68 -3.63 26.15 7.95
CA VAL A 68 -2.23 26.36 7.50
C VAL A 68 -1.20 26.24 8.64
N HIS A 69 -1.54 26.65 9.85
CA HIS A 69 -0.63 26.56 11.00
C HIS A 69 -0.35 25.13 11.49
N PHE A 70 -1.13 24.13 11.04
CA PHE A 70 -0.90 22.72 11.36
C PHE A 70 -0.19 21.94 10.25
N LEU A 71 0.22 22.55 9.14
CA LEU A 71 0.84 21.85 8.01
C LEU A 71 2.10 21.05 8.38
N GLY A 72 2.91 21.55 9.30
CA GLY A 72 4.09 20.83 9.81
C GLY A 72 3.69 19.59 10.62
N THR A 73 2.77 19.75 11.55
CA THR A 73 2.27 18.68 12.42
C THR A 73 1.63 17.56 11.60
N ILE A 74 0.75 17.90 10.65
CA ILE A 74 0.10 16.88 9.82
C ILE A 74 1.08 16.14 8.92
N SER A 75 2.11 16.84 8.39
CA SER A 75 3.15 16.20 7.60
C SER A 75 3.95 15.17 8.42
N GLY A 76 4.26 15.50 9.68
CA GLY A 76 4.89 14.57 10.61
C GLY A 76 4.00 13.37 10.92
N ALA A 77 2.72 13.60 11.21
CA ALA A 77 1.75 12.54 11.49
C ALA A 77 1.59 11.56 10.32
N ILE A 78 1.56 12.05 9.08
CA ILE A 78 1.50 11.21 7.87
C ILE A 78 2.77 10.36 7.74
N ASN A 79 3.95 10.95 7.96
CA ASN A 79 5.20 10.19 7.91
C ASN A 79 5.22 9.07 8.94
N VAL A 80 4.79 9.32 10.16
CA VAL A 80 4.63 8.29 11.19
C VAL A 80 3.64 7.21 10.71
N GLY A 81 2.48 7.61 10.17
CA GLY A 81 1.49 6.67 9.63
C GLY A 81 2.05 5.78 8.52
N ASN A 82 2.86 6.34 7.61
CA ASN A 82 3.51 5.58 6.54
C ASN A 82 4.54 4.57 7.08
N MET A 83 5.18 4.84 8.22
CA MET A 83 6.16 3.93 8.83
C MET A 83 5.50 2.84 9.69
N ILE A 84 4.30 3.06 10.22
CA ILE A 84 3.58 2.07 11.04
C ILE A 84 3.37 0.77 10.26
N GLY A 85 2.95 0.85 8.99
CA GLY A 85 2.72 -0.32 8.14
C GLY A 85 3.94 -1.25 8.10
N PRO A 86 5.08 -0.83 7.55
CA PRO A 86 6.29 -1.65 7.50
C PRO A 86 6.75 -2.12 8.89
N THR A 87 6.72 -1.25 9.89
CA THR A 87 7.18 -1.56 11.25
C THR A 87 6.38 -2.70 11.90
N LEU A 88 5.09 -2.77 11.65
CA LEU A 88 4.22 -3.82 12.18
C LEU A 88 4.18 -5.06 11.29
N LEU A 89 4.12 -4.87 9.96
CA LEU A 89 3.93 -5.96 9.02
C LEU A 89 5.18 -6.84 8.88
N GLN A 90 6.39 -6.27 8.85
CA GLN A 90 7.60 -7.07 8.69
C GLN A 90 7.78 -8.11 9.80
N PRO A 91 7.74 -7.76 11.10
CA PRO A 91 7.82 -8.77 12.16
C PRO A 91 6.62 -9.72 12.19
N ALA A 92 5.42 -9.24 11.82
CA ALA A 92 4.23 -10.08 11.78
C ALA A 92 4.33 -11.15 10.68
N ILE A 93 4.81 -10.78 9.49
CA ILE A 93 5.09 -11.72 8.39
C ILE A 93 6.14 -12.75 8.83
N GLY A 94 7.23 -12.30 9.45
CA GLY A 94 8.26 -13.21 9.97
C GLY A 94 7.70 -14.23 10.96
N ARG A 95 6.84 -13.79 11.90
CA ARG A 95 6.19 -14.70 12.85
C ARG A 95 5.25 -15.71 12.17
N VAL A 96 4.53 -15.31 11.14
CA VAL A 96 3.67 -16.23 10.37
C VAL A 96 4.52 -17.27 9.65
N LEU A 97 5.62 -16.86 9.03
CA LEU A 97 6.57 -17.77 8.37
C LEU A 97 7.17 -18.76 9.39
N ASP A 98 7.65 -18.28 10.53
CA ASP A 98 8.23 -19.14 11.56
C ASP A 98 7.20 -20.12 12.15
N ALA A 99 5.96 -19.69 12.35
CA ALA A 99 4.88 -20.53 12.86
C ALA A 99 4.45 -21.63 11.87
N ARG A 100 4.66 -21.42 10.57
CA ARG A 100 4.33 -22.38 9.50
C ARG A 100 5.52 -23.20 9.03
N TRP A 101 6.71 -22.90 9.52
CA TRP A 101 7.91 -23.58 9.09
C TRP A 101 7.86 -25.10 9.36
N SER A 102 8.09 -25.89 8.31
CA SER A 102 8.05 -27.35 8.33
C SER A 102 9.31 -28.01 8.90
N GLY A 103 10.30 -27.25 9.38
CA GLY A 103 11.57 -27.75 9.91
C GLY A 103 12.64 -28.02 8.84
N GLN A 104 12.37 -27.69 7.55
CA GLN A 104 13.34 -27.91 6.47
C GLN A 104 14.49 -26.90 6.53
N VAL A 105 15.72 -27.43 6.50
CA VAL A 105 16.96 -26.64 6.44
C VAL A 105 17.78 -27.13 5.27
N VAL A 106 18.21 -26.22 4.39
CA VAL A 106 19.13 -26.51 3.27
C VAL A 106 20.33 -25.57 3.42
N ASP A 107 21.52 -26.12 3.41
CA ASP A 107 22.78 -25.37 3.59
C ASP A 107 22.81 -24.45 4.83
N GLY A 108 22.19 -24.90 5.92
CA GLY A 108 22.11 -24.14 7.17
C GLY A 108 21.05 -23.01 7.19
N LEU A 109 20.30 -22.85 6.10
CA LEU A 109 19.23 -21.84 5.98
C LEU A 109 17.85 -22.50 6.06
N ARG A 110 16.91 -21.81 6.72
CA ARG A 110 15.52 -22.22 6.78
C ARG A 110 14.88 -22.06 5.40
N VAL A 111 14.22 -23.11 4.92
CA VAL A 111 13.45 -23.08 3.68
C VAL A 111 11.97 -23.12 4.02
N TYR A 112 11.22 -22.22 3.41
CA TYR A 112 9.77 -22.09 3.58
C TYR A 112 9.06 -22.52 2.30
N ALA A 113 7.94 -23.18 2.41
CA ALA A 113 7.11 -23.52 1.28
C ALA A 113 6.41 -22.29 0.70
N LEU A 114 6.01 -22.35 -0.56
CA LEU A 114 5.28 -21.25 -1.22
C LEU A 114 4.03 -20.82 -0.43
N GLY A 115 3.28 -21.79 0.12
CA GLY A 115 2.09 -21.51 0.92
C GLY A 115 2.37 -20.75 2.22
N ASP A 116 3.58 -20.91 2.78
CA ASP A 116 4.00 -20.17 3.98
C ASP A 116 4.21 -18.70 3.64
N TYR A 117 4.90 -18.43 2.51
CA TYR A 117 5.04 -17.06 2.00
C TYR A 117 3.69 -16.43 1.67
N GLN A 118 2.79 -17.14 0.97
CA GLN A 118 1.47 -16.63 0.65
C GLN A 118 0.67 -16.28 1.90
N SER A 119 0.81 -17.08 2.96
CA SER A 119 0.15 -16.81 4.24
C SER A 119 0.71 -15.59 4.96
N GLY A 120 2.03 -15.39 4.95
CA GLY A 120 2.66 -14.19 5.48
C GLY A 120 2.27 -12.94 4.69
N LEU A 121 2.31 -13.03 3.36
CA LEU A 121 1.97 -11.92 2.45
C LEU A 121 0.48 -11.57 2.45
N ALA A 122 -0.41 -12.46 2.93
CA ALA A 122 -1.82 -12.16 3.17
C ALA A 122 -2.02 -10.96 4.11
N LEU A 123 -1.09 -10.73 5.03
CA LEU A 123 -1.13 -9.56 5.92
C LEU A 123 -0.99 -8.25 5.15
N ILE A 124 -0.18 -8.21 4.09
CA ILE A 124 -0.05 -7.03 3.21
C ILE A 124 -1.36 -6.79 2.47
N VAL A 125 -1.98 -7.84 1.93
CA VAL A 125 -3.27 -7.75 1.23
C VAL A 125 -4.36 -7.26 2.18
N GLY A 126 -4.40 -7.79 3.41
CA GLY A 126 -5.32 -7.32 4.46
C GLY A 126 -5.10 -5.84 4.81
N TRP A 127 -3.85 -5.40 4.93
CA TRP A 127 -3.50 -4.00 5.21
C TRP A 127 -3.92 -3.06 4.06
N LEU A 128 -3.69 -3.48 2.81
CA LEU A 128 -4.13 -2.72 1.62
C LEU A 128 -5.65 -2.65 1.52
N THR A 129 -6.34 -3.75 1.86
CA THR A 129 -7.81 -3.78 1.91
C THR A 129 -8.33 -2.77 2.95
N LEU A 130 -7.75 -2.78 4.16
CA LEU A 130 -8.08 -1.80 5.19
C LEU A 130 -7.82 -0.38 4.70
N SER A 131 -6.69 -0.14 4.04
CA SER A 131 -6.36 1.17 3.45
C SER A 131 -7.40 1.63 2.42
N CYS A 132 -7.84 0.73 1.53
CA CYS A 132 -8.91 1.05 0.56
C CYS A 132 -10.22 1.43 1.26
N ILE A 133 -10.61 0.71 2.30
CA ILE A 133 -11.81 1.00 3.10
C ILE A 133 -11.70 2.38 3.76
N LEU A 134 -10.57 2.65 4.41
CA LEU A 134 -10.34 3.93 5.10
C LEU A 134 -10.35 5.10 4.10
N ILE A 135 -9.70 4.97 2.92
CA ILE A 135 -9.74 5.99 1.87
C ILE A 135 -11.17 6.19 1.36
N ALA A 136 -11.92 5.10 1.18
CA ALA A 136 -13.32 5.20 0.74
C ALA A 136 -14.22 5.94 1.76
N MET A 137 -13.90 5.86 3.06
CA MET A 137 -14.62 6.57 4.12
C MET A 137 -14.24 8.04 4.27
N THR A 138 -13.09 8.49 3.71
CA THR A 138 -12.69 9.91 3.78
C THR A 138 -13.65 10.80 2.99
N ARG A 139 -13.70 12.09 3.35
CA ARG A 139 -14.46 13.10 2.62
C ARG A 139 -13.57 13.69 1.52
N GLU A 140 -14.15 14.03 0.38
CA GLU A 140 -13.43 14.71 -0.72
C GLU A 140 -13.04 16.14 -0.33
N THR A 141 -11.79 16.55 -0.64
CA THR A 141 -11.28 17.91 -0.33
C THR A 141 -11.45 18.89 -1.50
N TYR A 142 -11.73 18.39 -2.70
CA TYR A 142 -11.85 19.19 -3.94
C TYR A 142 -10.63 20.10 -4.21
N CYS A 143 -9.45 19.68 -3.79
CA CYS A 143 -8.20 20.44 -3.92
C CYS A 143 -8.26 21.85 -3.28
N LYS A 144 -9.07 22.04 -2.25
CA LYS A 144 -9.23 23.32 -1.54
C LYS A 144 -8.75 23.18 -0.10
N PRO A 145 -7.78 24.02 0.35
CA PRO A 145 -7.41 24.07 1.75
C PRO A 145 -8.59 24.53 2.60
N GLN A 146 -8.69 23.96 3.81
CA GLN A 146 -9.64 24.49 4.80
C GLN A 146 -9.12 25.84 5.32
N ALA A 147 -9.97 26.85 5.25
CA ALA A 147 -9.67 28.19 5.78
C ALA A 147 -9.58 28.18 7.30
#